data_9cbba6841c5e5a3194c2d803a0496ab8
#
_entry.id   9cbba6841c5e5a3194c2d803a0496ab8
#
_cell.length_a   1.000
_cell.length_b   1.000
_cell.length_c   1.000
_cell.angle_alpha   90.00
_cell.angle_beta   90.00
_cell.angle_gamma   90.00
#
_symmetry.space_group_name_H-M   'P 1'
#
loop_
_entity.id
_entity.type
_entity.pdbx_description
1 polymer ?
#
loop_
_entity_poly.entity_id
_entity_poly.type
_entity_poly.pdbx_seq_one_letter_code
_entity_poly.pdbx_strand_id
1 'polypeptide(L)'
;RLWPLIQTKRGCPFKCTFCTEGEDYYTKISRYSNDRISAEIEYIGFKIKNSLNNDRSRRDLYIADSNFAMYKEDIETAKALQKTYELYGFPDHINTSTGKNKKERVLEVAAIMQGKMVLSGSVQSLDENVLNNIKRKNISVDGLMNLAQEADLTGANSFCELILGLPGETYASHLETIRKVINAGFNKIVPYQLMMLEATSLGSEDTIENYGMKTQFRVLPRAFGVYNILNKTLRIADIEEVCVQSNTLSYGDYINCRKMHLIITIFYNDVFFETTIKAIKFYGFSVFKWLNHILDTMKDSKLSLLFDDFESHTNNELWENKTDLEDVIKDPGIIESYAQGKSGFNLLYTFKAMSITQYTSSIKEAVDKSINQLIENEIDVVTNETMYDFLSHAVQWDINRATSILIDKDIEIFDRVSYDMLAFSSDDTPNDISKYKFQNSKLVEFCLTQEQKEYVDKNLKIFGSDSLGIGRFLSNSYGKKLLRNPVFV
;
A
#
# COMPACT_ATOMS: atom_id res chain seq x y z
N ARG A 1 -10.90 -15.34 13.79
CA ARG A 1 -10.03 -14.53 14.64
C ARG A 1 -10.75 -13.27 15.06
N LEU A 2 -10.65 -12.90 16.35
CA LEU A 2 -11.16 -11.62 16.85
C LEU A 2 -10.13 -10.53 16.53
N TRP A 3 -10.62 -9.41 16.03
CA TRP A 3 -9.82 -8.21 15.82
C TRP A 3 -10.34 -7.13 16.76
N PRO A 4 -9.55 -6.70 17.75
CA PRO A 4 -9.96 -5.64 18.64
C PRO A 4 -10.16 -4.33 17.88
N LEU A 5 -11.31 -3.70 18.12
CA LEU A 5 -11.68 -2.43 17.53
C LEU A 5 -12.23 -1.52 18.62
N ILE A 6 -11.78 -0.27 18.65
CA ILE A 6 -12.32 0.79 19.50
C ILE A 6 -12.66 2.02 18.66
N GLN A 7 -13.56 2.83 19.15
CA GLN A 7 -13.84 4.16 18.62
C GLN A 7 -13.78 5.16 19.77
N THR A 8 -12.87 6.14 19.70
CA THR A 8 -12.68 7.13 20.77
C THR A 8 -13.58 8.34 20.57
N LYS A 9 -13.89 8.67 19.33
CA LYS A 9 -14.76 9.79 18.95
C LYS A 9 -15.46 9.52 17.62
N ARG A 10 -16.55 10.24 17.39
CA ARG A 10 -17.35 10.21 16.16
C ARG A 10 -17.41 11.60 15.55
N GLY A 11 -17.50 11.61 14.22
CA GLY A 11 -17.65 12.82 13.40
C GLY A 11 -16.35 13.28 12.77
N CYS A 12 -16.50 14.12 11.74
CA CYS A 12 -15.42 14.66 10.93
C CYS A 12 -15.72 16.16 10.62
N PRO A 13 -14.79 17.09 10.85
CA PRO A 13 -15.04 18.51 10.59
C PRO A 13 -14.86 18.89 9.11
N PHE A 14 -14.47 17.92 8.27
CA PHE A 14 -14.20 18.15 6.85
C PHE A 14 -15.42 17.86 5.98
N LYS A 15 -15.48 18.51 4.83
CA LYS A 15 -16.61 18.48 3.88
C LYS A 15 -16.26 17.78 2.55
N CYS A 16 -15.43 16.73 2.62
CA CYS A 16 -15.03 16.01 1.40
C CYS A 16 -16.25 15.38 0.73
N THR A 17 -16.53 15.75 -0.53
CA THR A 17 -17.76 15.39 -1.24
C THR A 17 -17.88 13.89 -1.54
N PHE A 18 -16.76 13.16 -1.58
CA PHE A 18 -16.70 11.72 -1.81
C PHE A 18 -16.89 10.87 -0.56
N CYS A 19 -17.00 11.49 0.61
CA CYS A 19 -17.01 10.80 1.90
C CYS A 19 -18.35 10.99 2.60
N THR A 20 -18.96 9.92 3.11
CA THR A 20 -20.20 10.00 3.88
C THR A 20 -20.07 10.88 5.12
N GLU A 21 -18.90 10.93 5.76
CA GLU A 21 -18.64 11.83 6.89
C GLU A 21 -18.41 13.29 6.47
N GLY A 22 -18.39 13.59 5.16
CA GLY A 22 -18.40 14.97 4.63
C GLY A 22 -19.76 15.66 4.78
N GLU A 23 -20.81 14.90 5.07
CA GLU A 23 -22.16 15.43 5.23
C GLU A 23 -22.38 16.16 6.57
N ASP A 24 -23.35 17.07 6.60
CA ASP A 24 -23.59 17.97 7.75
C ASP A 24 -23.85 17.24 9.07
N TYR A 25 -24.47 16.07 9.01
CA TYR A 25 -24.74 15.22 10.17
C TYR A 25 -23.47 14.88 10.97
N TYR A 26 -22.34 14.68 10.29
CA TYR A 26 -21.09 14.24 10.91
C TYR A 26 -20.19 15.38 11.40
N THR A 27 -20.53 16.65 11.18
CA THR A 27 -19.66 17.79 11.52
C THR A 27 -19.49 17.98 13.03
N LYS A 28 -20.44 17.51 13.83
CA LYS A 28 -20.37 17.57 15.28
C LYS A 28 -19.51 16.45 15.83
N ILE A 29 -18.37 16.81 16.39
CA ILE A 29 -17.48 15.84 17.04
C ILE A 29 -18.03 15.50 18.42
N SER A 30 -18.24 14.22 18.68
CA SER A 30 -18.55 13.70 20.01
C SER A 30 -17.49 12.70 20.44
N ARG A 31 -17.08 12.76 21.72
CA ARG A 31 -15.97 11.98 22.25
C ARG A 31 -16.39 11.29 23.56
N TYR A 32 -15.88 10.09 23.78
CA TYR A 32 -15.99 9.42 25.08
C TYR A 32 -14.97 10.00 26.07
N SER A 33 -15.23 9.82 27.37
CA SER A 33 -14.30 10.28 28.41
C SER A 33 -12.97 9.53 28.36
N ASN A 34 -11.89 10.18 28.79
CA ASN A 34 -10.57 9.54 28.86
C ASN A 34 -10.59 8.30 29.75
N ASP A 35 -11.32 8.33 30.87
CA ASP A 35 -11.41 7.21 31.80
C ASP A 35 -12.05 5.98 31.12
N ARG A 36 -13.12 6.19 30.36
CA ARG A 36 -13.77 5.11 29.62
C ARG A 36 -12.83 4.53 28.56
N ILE A 37 -12.20 5.39 27.75
CA ILE A 37 -11.27 4.95 26.69
C ILE A 37 -10.11 4.17 27.31
N SER A 38 -9.51 4.66 28.38
CA SER A 38 -8.41 3.99 29.07
C SER A 38 -8.83 2.64 29.64
N ALA A 39 -10.01 2.57 30.24
CA ALA A 39 -10.54 1.30 30.77
C ALA A 39 -10.83 0.26 29.68
N GLU A 40 -11.38 0.69 28.52
CA GLU A 40 -11.61 -0.18 27.37
C GLU A 40 -10.28 -0.72 26.80
N ILE A 41 -9.27 0.12 26.64
CA ILE A 41 -7.94 -0.26 26.15
C ILE A 41 -7.27 -1.25 27.11
N GLU A 42 -7.29 -0.97 28.42
CA GLU A 42 -6.72 -1.84 29.44
C GLU A 42 -7.44 -3.20 29.49
N TYR A 43 -8.78 -3.20 29.42
CA TYR A 43 -9.58 -4.42 29.35
C TYR A 43 -9.21 -5.30 28.17
N ILE A 44 -9.05 -4.70 26.98
CA ILE A 44 -8.64 -5.44 25.78
C ILE A 44 -7.24 -6.04 25.97
N GLY A 45 -6.26 -5.25 26.44
CA GLY A 45 -4.91 -5.71 26.73
C GLY A 45 -4.88 -6.88 27.71
N PHE A 46 -5.63 -6.76 28.81
CA PHE A 46 -5.77 -7.84 29.78
C PHE A 46 -6.37 -9.11 29.17
N LYS A 47 -7.43 -8.99 28.37
CA LYS A 47 -8.08 -10.15 27.70
C LYS A 47 -7.17 -10.82 26.70
N ILE A 48 -6.43 -10.05 25.90
CA ILE A 48 -5.47 -10.58 24.92
C ILE A 48 -4.35 -11.36 25.63
N LYS A 49 -3.75 -10.78 26.69
CA LYS A 49 -2.67 -11.44 27.45
C LYS A 49 -3.13 -12.74 28.11
N ASN A 50 -4.36 -12.78 28.62
CA ASN A 50 -4.90 -13.92 29.37
C ASN A 50 -5.75 -14.87 28.51
N SER A 51 -5.80 -14.67 27.19
CA SER A 51 -6.51 -15.58 26.30
C SER A 51 -5.77 -16.92 26.23
N LEU A 52 -6.46 -18.02 26.57
CA LEU A 52 -5.95 -19.39 26.52
C LEU A 52 -5.60 -19.85 25.08
N ASN A 53 -6.06 -19.12 24.07
CA ASN A 53 -5.81 -19.35 22.64
C ASN A 53 -5.12 -18.13 22.00
N ASN A 54 -3.88 -17.87 22.35
CA ASN A 54 -3.07 -16.78 21.78
C ASN A 54 -3.04 -16.76 20.24
N ASP A 55 -3.26 -17.91 19.59
CA ASP A 55 -3.28 -18.04 18.13
C ASP A 55 -4.56 -17.54 17.45
N ARG A 56 -5.63 -17.25 18.20
CA ARG A 56 -6.93 -16.82 17.63
C ARG A 56 -7.17 -15.32 17.65
N SER A 57 -6.44 -14.57 18.45
CA SER A 57 -6.60 -13.11 18.56
C SER A 57 -5.53 -12.40 17.73
N ARG A 58 -5.95 -11.37 17.01
CA ARG A 58 -5.00 -10.45 16.38
C ARG A 58 -4.41 -9.56 17.48
N ARG A 59 -3.11 -9.27 17.34
CA ARG A 59 -2.40 -8.41 18.29
C ARG A 59 -2.36 -6.95 17.84
N ASP A 60 -3.00 -6.65 16.73
CA ASP A 60 -3.23 -5.30 16.23
C ASP A 60 -4.54 -4.76 16.78
N LEU A 61 -4.57 -3.46 17.06
CA LEU A 61 -5.76 -2.70 17.44
C LEU A 61 -6.21 -1.84 16.25
N TYR A 62 -7.52 -1.84 15.98
CA TYR A 62 -8.12 -0.89 15.06
C TYR A 62 -8.78 0.25 15.82
N ILE A 63 -8.38 1.50 15.56
CA ILE A 63 -9.06 2.70 16.06
C ILE A 63 -9.91 3.26 14.92
N ALA A 64 -11.24 3.14 15.06
CA ALA A 64 -12.20 3.51 14.04
C ALA A 64 -12.57 5.00 14.04
N ASP A 65 -11.63 5.85 14.38
CA ASP A 65 -11.78 7.31 14.32
C ASP A 65 -11.39 7.81 12.93
N SER A 66 -12.13 8.76 12.40
CA SER A 66 -11.86 9.34 11.07
C SER A 66 -10.62 10.23 11.01
N ASN A 67 -10.16 10.76 12.16
CA ASN A 67 -9.04 11.68 12.26
C ASN A 67 -8.32 11.50 13.61
N PHE A 68 -7.79 10.32 13.88
CA PHE A 68 -7.03 10.05 15.11
C PHE A 68 -5.75 10.89 15.14
N ALA A 69 -5.32 11.28 16.34
CA ALA A 69 -4.17 12.14 16.60
C ALA A 69 -4.35 13.62 16.15
N MET A 70 -5.55 14.03 15.74
CA MET A 70 -5.82 15.44 15.39
C MET A 70 -6.19 16.28 16.61
N TYR A 71 -6.77 15.71 17.64
CA TYR A 71 -7.28 16.39 18.82
C TYR A 71 -6.32 16.26 20.01
N LYS A 72 -6.34 17.24 20.95
CA LYS A 72 -5.44 17.24 22.12
C LYS A 72 -5.62 16.01 22.98
N GLU A 73 -6.84 15.54 23.09
CA GLU A 73 -7.21 14.37 23.90
C GLU A 73 -6.66 13.05 23.34
N ASP A 74 -6.26 13.02 22.09
CA ASP A 74 -5.66 11.82 21.48
C ASP A 74 -4.29 11.48 22.08
N ILE A 75 -3.61 12.48 22.64
CA ILE A 75 -2.36 12.31 23.41
C ILE A 75 -2.61 11.41 24.63
N GLU A 76 -3.72 11.63 25.36
CA GLU A 76 -4.06 10.81 26.52
C GLU A 76 -4.44 9.38 26.11
N THR A 77 -5.11 9.22 24.96
CA THR A 77 -5.36 7.90 24.38
C THR A 77 -4.05 7.18 24.03
N ALA A 78 -3.09 7.89 23.42
CA ALA A 78 -1.78 7.32 23.10
C ALA A 78 -1.00 6.89 24.35
N LYS A 79 -1.02 7.70 25.42
CA LYS A 79 -0.43 7.33 26.71
C LYS A 79 -1.08 6.08 27.32
N ALA A 80 -2.42 5.97 27.25
CA ALA A 80 -3.13 4.80 27.71
C ALA A 80 -2.75 3.54 26.91
N LEU A 81 -2.61 3.65 25.58
CA LEU A 81 -2.16 2.55 24.71
C LEU A 81 -0.72 2.14 25.05
N GLN A 82 0.19 3.08 25.24
CA GLN A 82 1.59 2.79 25.59
C GLN A 82 1.68 2.11 26.96
N LYS A 83 0.94 2.61 27.97
CA LYS A 83 0.84 1.96 29.30
C LYS A 83 0.32 0.52 29.20
N THR A 84 -0.70 0.30 28.37
CA THR A 84 -1.28 -1.03 28.16
C THR A 84 -0.26 -1.96 27.48
N TYR A 85 0.53 -1.43 26.54
CA TYR A 85 1.63 -2.19 25.94
C TYR A 85 2.68 -2.61 26.97
N GLU A 86 3.10 -1.72 27.85
CA GLU A 86 4.06 -2.02 28.93
C GLU A 86 3.55 -3.10 29.89
N LEU A 87 2.26 -3.08 30.21
CA LEU A 87 1.64 -4.04 31.15
C LEU A 87 1.32 -5.41 30.51
N TYR A 88 0.88 -5.40 29.28
CA TYR A 88 0.25 -6.58 28.65
C TYR A 88 0.95 -6.99 27.33
N GLY A 89 1.89 -6.20 26.80
CA GLY A 89 2.52 -6.42 25.52
C GLY A 89 1.56 -6.25 24.31
N PHE A 90 0.51 -5.41 24.46
CA PHE A 90 -0.52 -5.15 23.43
C PHE A 90 -0.87 -3.66 23.39
N PRO A 91 -1.11 -3.08 22.21
CA PRO A 91 -1.07 -3.64 20.85
C PRO A 91 0.33 -3.68 20.25
N ASP A 92 0.57 -4.62 19.31
CA ASP A 92 1.81 -4.66 18.52
C ASP A 92 1.77 -3.64 17.39
N HIS A 93 0.58 -3.42 16.80
CA HIS A 93 0.34 -2.43 15.76
C HIS A 93 -1.01 -1.76 15.94
N ILE A 94 -1.08 -0.49 15.52
CA ILE A 94 -2.31 0.31 15.53
C ILE A 94 -2.64 0.74 14.11
N ASN A 95 -3.83 0.30 13.67
CA ASN A 95 -4.40 0.72 12.40
C ASN A 95 -5.43 1.82 12.67
N THR A 96 -5.26 2.97 12.01
CA THR A 96 -6.17 4.11 12.16
C THR A 96 -6.03 5.08 10.99
N SER A 97 -7.07 5.88 10.77
CA SER A 97 -6.99 7.05 9.90
C SER A 97 -6.43 8.21 10.70
N THR A 98 -5.22 8.67 10.39
CA THR A 98 -4.60 9.80 11.08
C THR A 98 -5.20 11.14 10.65
N GLY A 99 -5.11 12.12 11.54
CA GLY A 99 -5.63 13.46 11.28
C GLY A 99 -4.99 14.14 10.08
N LYS A 100 -5.81 14.80 9.26
CA LYS A 100 -5.39 15.50 8.03
C LYS A 100 -4.73 16.85 8.33
N ASN A 101 -4.95 17.41 9.52
CA ASN A 101 -4.40 18.67 10.00
C ASN A 101 -3.71 18.45 11.36
N LYS A 102 -3.03 19.50 11.87
CA LYS A 102 -2.33 19.42 13.16
C LYS A 102 -1.23 18.37 13.19
N LYS A 103 -0.37 18.41 12.18
CA LYS A 103 0.75 17.51 11.98
C LYS A 103 1.61 17.33 13.22
N GLU A 104 1.94 18.41 13.93
CA GLU A 104 2.78 18.37 15.13
C GLU A 104 2.19 17.41 16.18
N ARG A 105 0.87 17.38 16.28
CA ARG A 105 0.19 16.46 17.21
C ARG A 105 0.18 15.02 16.71
N VAL A 106 -0.01 14.83 15.40
CA VAL A 106 0.10 13.48 14.80
C VAL A 106 1.48 12.89 15.08
N LEU A 107 2.54 13.71 14.93
CA LEU A 107 3.92 13.29 15.21
C LEU A 107 4.16 13.05 16.71
N GLU A 108 3.61 13.90 17.60
CA GLU A 108 3.68 13.71 19.05
C GLU A 108 3.05 12.37 19.47
N VAL A 109 1.85 12.04 18.95
CA VAL A 109 1.18 10.78 19.21
C VAL A 109 1.99 9.60 18.65
N ALA A 110 2.54 9.74 17.43
CA ALA A 110 3.38 8.70 16.82
C ALA A 110 4.65 8.43 17.63
N ALA A 111 5.29 9.48 18.17
CA ALA A 111 6.45 9.35 19.04
C ALA A 111 6.13 8.59 20.35
N ILE A 112 4.99 8.88 20.98
CA ILE A 112 4.51 8.13 22.15
C ILE A 112 4.33 6.64 21.81
N MET A 113 3.83 6.35 20.59
CA MET A 113 3.53 4.99 20.14
C MET A 113 4.77 4.22 19.64
N GLN A 114 5.94 4.85 19.52
CA GLN A 114 7.23 4.19 19.22
C GLN A 114 7.16 3.26 18.00
N GLY A 115 6.70 3.77 16.85
CA GLY A 115 6.60 3.02 15.60
C GLY A 115 5.44 2.02 15.49
N LYS A 116 4.59 1.89 16.51
CA LYS A 116 3.42 0.98 16.48
C LYS A 116 2.25 1.54 15.66
N MET A 117 2.22 2.85 15.42
CA MET A 117 1.18 3.51 14.62
C MET A 117 1.71 3.81 13.22
N VAL A 118 0.92 3.45 12.21
CA VAL A 118 1.23 3.77 10.82
C VAL A 118 0.84 5.23 10.54
N LEU A 119 1.71 5.97 9.88
CA LEU A 119 1.46 7.36 9.51
C LEU A 119 0.84 7.46 8.12
N SER A 120 -0.33 8.06 8.05
CA SER A 120 -1.07 8.24 6.79
C SER A 120 -0.97 9.67 6.28
N GLY A 121 -0.52 9.82 5.02
CA GLY A 121 -0.55 11.07 4.27
C GLY A 121 -1.68 11.13 3.25
N SER A 122 -2.86 10.57 3.55
CA SER A 122 -4.00 10.40 2.62
C SER A 122 -4.40 11.71 1.93
N VAL A 123 -3.79 11.99 0.77
CA VAL A 123 -4.02 13.25 0.03
C VAL A 123 -5.16 13.15 -0.98
N GLN A 124 -5.47 11.96 -1.45
CA GLN A 124 -6.42 11.61 -2.52
C GLN A 124 -6.01 12.15 -3.89
N SER A 125 -5.66 13.42 -3.99
CA SER A 125 -5.05 14.12 -5.12
C SER A 125 -4.17 15.27 -4.61
N LEU A 126 -3.23 15.76 -5.42
CA LEU A 126 -2.45 16.98 -5.20
C LEU A 126 -2.65 18.00 -6.33
N ASP A 127 -3.68 17.82 -7.13
CA ASP A 127 -4.15 18.80 -8.11
C ASP A 127 -5.15 19.77 -7.44
N GLU A 128 -4.89 21.07 -7.55
CA GLU A 128 -5.70 22.10 -6.87
C GLU A 128 -7.14 22.15 -7.39
N ASN A 129 -7.35 21.96 -8.70
CA ASN A 129 -8.69 21.96 -9.28
C ASN A 129 -9.49 20.76 -8.77
N VAL A 130 -8.88 19.58 -8.76
CA VAL A 130 -9.48 18.36 -8.21
C VAL A 130 -9.82 18.54 -6.73
N LEU A 131 -8.90 19.09 -5.93
CA LEU A 131 -9.11 19.33 -4.50
C LEU A 131 -10.26 20.32 -4.25
N ASN A 132 -10.36 21.37 -5.06
CA ASN A 132 -11.47 22.34 -4.97
C ASN A 132 -12.81 21.67 -5.31
N ASN A 133 -12.86 20.85 -6.37
CA ASN A 133 -14.08 20.15 -6.79
C ASN A 133 -14.59 19.19 -5.70
N ILE A 134 -13.69 18.52 -4.97
CA ILE A 134 -14.04 17.62 -3.88
C ILE A 134 -14.09 18.28 -2.50
N LYS A 135 -14.02 19.62 -2.43
CA LYS A 135 -14.04 20.42 -1.19
C LYS A 135 -13.04 19.94 -0.14
N ARG A 136 -11.82 19.62 -0.58
CA ARG A 136 -10.75 19.10 0.28
C ARG A 136 -9.57 20.04 0.37
N LYS A 137 -9.03 20.20 1.57
CA LYS A 137 -7.74 20.86 1.82
C LYS A 137 -6.75 19.85 2.37
N ASN A 138 -5.63 19.71 1.70
CA ASN A 138 -4.53 18.85 2.14
C ASN A 138 -3.50 19.66 2.96
N ILE A 139 -2.61 18.94 3.65
CA ILE A 139 -1.35 19.52 4.11
C ILE A 139 -0.47 19.86 2.91
N SER A 140 0.45 20.81 3.07
CA SER A 140 1.39 21.18 2.00
C SER A 140 2.30 20.02 1.60
N VAL A 141 2.91 20.08 0.44
CA VAL A 141 3.90 19.08 -0.03
C VAL A 141 5.06 18.99 0.96
N ASP A 142 5.56 20.13 1.48
CA ASP A 142 6.60 20.15 2.52
C ASP A 142 6.11 19.44 3.81
N GLY A 143 4.84 19.61 4.14
CA GLY A 143 4.20 18.91 5.25
C GLY A 143 4.18 17.39 5.05
N LEU A 144 3.96 16.92 3.81
CA LEU A 144 4.02 15.50 3.46
C LEU A 144 5.45 14.96 3.55
N MET A 145 6.44 15.69 3.03
CA MET A 145 7.86 15.31 3.10
C MET A 145 8.31 15.13 4.56
N ASN A 146 8.00 16.10 5.42
CA ASN A 146 8.33 16.00 6.83
C ASN A 146 7.63 14.82 7.51
N LEU A 147 6.38 14.50 7.14
CA LEU A 147 5.66 13.36 7.71
C LEU A 147 6.32 12.03 7.33
N ALA A 148 6.76 11.90 6.07
CA ALA A 148 7.45 10.72 5.60
C ALA A 148 8.83 10.55 6.26
N GLN A 149 9.60 11.64 6.40
CA GLN A 149 10.90 11.64 7.09
C GLN A 149 10.79 11.26 8.57
N GLU A 150 9.82 11.83 9.28
CA GLU A 150 9.59 11.49 10.70
C GLU A 150 9.15 10.02 10.87
N ALA A 151 8.38 9.48 9.92
CA ALA A 151 8.05 8.06 9.91
C ALA A 151 9.31 7.20 9.82
N ASP A 152 10.23 7.51 8.90
CA ASP A 152 11.49 6.80 8.75
C ASP A 152 12.36 6.89 10.02
N LEU A 153 12.51 8.08 10.60
CA LEU A 153 13.28 8.30 11.84
C LEU A 153 12.73 7.52 13.05
N THR A 154 11.41 7.35 13.10
CA THR A 154 10.75 6.58 14.18
C THR A 154 10.62 5.09 13.89
N GLY A 155 11.06 4.64 12.72
CA GLY A 155 10.87 3.27 12.24
C GLY A 155 9.41 2.91 11.97
N ALA A 156 8.53 3.92 11.89
CA ALA A 156 7.13 3.74 11.54
C ALA A 156 6.98 3.58 10.02
N ASN A 157 6.02 2.76 9.59
CA ASN A 157 5.67 2.71 8.18
C ASN A 157 4.83 3.94 7.81
N SER A 158 5.04 4.48 6.62
CA SER A 158 4.25 5.59 6.08
C SER A 158 3.55 5.18 4.80
N PHE A 159 2.31 5.62 4.63
CA PHE A 159 1.58 5.41 3.39
C PHE A 159 0.79 6.65 2.96
N CYS A 160 0.56 6.76 1.66
CA CYS A 160 -0.25 7.80 1.07
C CYS A 160 -1.37 7.19 0.23
N GLU A 161 -2.60 7.63 0.46
CA GLU A 161 -3.77 7.18 -0.30
C GLU A 161 -4.12 8.17 -1.40
N LEU A 162 -4.40 7.62 -2.58
CA LEU A 162 -4.86 8.34 -3.76
C LEU A 162 -6.19 7.78 -4.22
N ILE A 163 -7.02 8.61 -4.85
CA ILE A 163 -8.27 8.17 -5.49
C ILE A 163 -8.21 8.55 -6.96
N LEU A 164 -8.35 7.55 -7.84
CA LEU A 164 -8.45 7.71 -9.29
C LEU A 164 -9.89 7.95 -9.71
N GLY A 165 -10.11 8.91 -10.59
CA GLY A 165 -11.43 9.21 -11.17
C GLY A 165 -12.17 10.35 -10.46
N LEU A 166 -11.50 11.15 -9.63
CA LEU A 166 -12.07 12.32 -8.98
C LEU A 166 -12.51 13.39 -10.00
N PRO A 167 -13.54 14.21 -9.68
CA PRO A 167 -14.04 15.26 -10.56
C PRO A 167 -12.95 16.22 -11.04
N GLY A 168 -12.79 16.35 -12.36
CA GLY A 168 -11.79 17.21 -12.98
C GLY A 168 -10.38 16.61 -13.08
N GLU A 169 -10.17 15.39 -12.59
CA GLU A 169 -8.89 14.71 -12.73
C GLU A 169 -8.60 14.35 -14.20
N THR A 170 -7.34 14.47 -14.59
CA THR A 170 -6.83 14.03 -15.90
C THR A 170 -5.75 12.97 -15.69
N TYR A 171 -5.41 12.21 -16.74
CA TYR A 171 -4.26 11.32 -16.70
C TYR A 171 -2.98 12.02 -16.21
N ALA A 172 -2.69 13.19 -16.77
CA ALA A 172 -1.50 13.95 -16.42
C ALA A 172 -1.50 14.43 -14.95
N SER A 173 -2.65 14.92 -14.43
CA SER A 173 -2.74 15.38 -13.03
C SER A 173 -2.66 14.23 -12.03
N HIS A 174 -3.15 13.05 -12.40
CA HIS A 174 -3.01 11.84 -11.57
C HIS A 174 -1.55 11.38 -11.49
N LEU A 175 -0.85 11.31 -12.62
CA LEU A 175 0.58 10.97 -12.64
C LEU A 175 1.45 11.99 -11.92
N GLU A 176 1.12 13.28 -12.04
CA GLU A 176 1.82 14.34 -11.31
C GLU A 176 1.61 14.22 -9.79
N THR A 177 0.41 13.84 -9.34
CA THR A 177 0.15 13.52 -7.94
C THR A 177 1.02 12.36 -7.46
N ILE A 178 1.11 11.27 -8.23
CA ILE A 178 1.98 10.12 -7.94
C ILE A 178 3.44 10.58 -7.84
N ARG A 179 3.93 11.36 -8.81
CA ARG A 179 5.30 11.90 -8.81
C ARG A 179 5.62 12.69 -7.54
N LYS A 180 4.70 13.58 -7.13
CA LYS A 180 4.86 14.38 -5.90
C LYS A 180 4.92 13.52 -4.66
N VAL A 181 4.10 12.47 -4.56
CA VAL A 181 4.06 11.55 -3.42
C VAL A 181 5.33 10.68 -3.35
N ILE A 182 5.84 10.21 -4.49
CA ILE A 182 7.14 9.49 -4.57
C ILE A 182 8.28 10.39 -4.09
N ASN A 183 8.30 11.65 -4.54
CA ASN A 183 9.33 12.62 -4.14
C ASN A 183 9.22 13.01 -2.66
N ALA A 184 8.02 12.95 -2.07
CA ALA A 184 7.83 13.16 -0.64
C ALA A 184 8.40 12.01 0.22
N GLY A 185 8.67 10.82 -0.37
CA GLY A 185 9.37 9.72 0.31
C GLY A 185 8.47 8.76 1.10
N PHE A 186 7.18 8.68 0.80
CA PHE A 186 6.32 7.68 1.44
C PHE A 186 6.74 6.26 1.07
N ASN A 187 6.72 5.36 2.05
CA ASN A 187 7.10 3.95 1.87
C ASN A 187 6.10 3.16 1.03
N LYS A 188 4.84 3.63 0.99
CA LYS A 188 3.76 2.96 0.28
C LYS A 188 2.76 3.96 -0.30
N ILE A 189 2.37 3.74 -1.54
CA ILE A 189 1.28 4.45 -2.20
C ILE A 189 0.13 3.47 -2.38
N VAL A 190 -1.04 3.83 -1.89
CA VAL A 190 -2.26 3.01 -1.95
C VAL A 190 -3.27 3.69 -2.86
N PRO A 191 -3.34 3.29 -4.13
CA PRO A 191 -4.30 3.85 -5.06
C PRO A 191 -5.64 3.15 -4.96
N TYR A 192 -6.69 3.94 -4.74
CA TYR A 192 -8.09 3.52 -4.82
C TYR A 192 -8.72 3.98 -6.12
N GLN A 193 -9.80 3.33 -6.51
CA GLN A 193 -10.71 3.81 -7.53
C GLN A 193 -11.82 4.59 -6.83
N LEU A 194 -12.35 5.64 -7.49
CA LEU A 194 -13.44 6.41 -6.93
C LEU A 194 -14.69 5.55 -6.84
N MET A 195 -15.10 5.26 -5.61
CA MET A 195 -16.36 4.58 -5.31
C MET A 195 -17.48 5.62 -5.20
N MET A 196 -18.57 5.39 -5.90
CA MET A 196 -19.77 6.23 -5.89
C MET A 196 -20.63 5.84 -4.69
N LEU A 197 -20.36 6.47 -3.54
CA LEU A 197 -21.08 6.17 -2.32
C LEU A 197 -22.45 6.85 -2.32
N GLU A 198 -23.49 6.07 -2.10
CA GLU A 198 -24.85 6.59 -1.93
C GLU A 198 -24.89 7.63 -0.79
N ALA A 199 -25.78 8.62 -0.90
CA ALA A 199 -25.96 9.72 0.06
C ALA A 199 -24.70 10.61 0.28
N THR A 200 -23.74 10.62 -0.63
CA THR A 200 -22.67 11.61 -0.68
C THR A 200 -22.96 12.68 -1.72
N SER A 201 -22.45 13.90 -1.52
CA SER A 201 -22.59 14.96 -2.52
C SER A 201 -22.00 14.56 -3.87
N LEU A 202 -20.93 13.75 -3.88
CA LEU A 202 -20.27 13.29 -5.10
C LEU A 202 -21.10 12.25 -5.83
N GLY A 203 -21.81 11.37 -5.12
CA GLY A 203 -22.70 10.36 -5.71
C GLY A 203 -24.06 10.90 -6.19
N SER A 204 -24.28 12.22 -6.16
CA SER A 204 -25.54 12.82 -6.66
C SER A 204 -25.60 12.82 -8.18
N GLU A 205 -26.82 12.71 -8.74
CA GLU A 205 -27.07 12.80 -10.18
C GLU A 205 -26.50 14.07 -10.79
N ASP A 206 -26.69 15.22 -10.12
CA ASP A 206 -26.17 16.53 -10.54
C ASP A 206 -24.64 16.51 -10.71
N THR A 207 -23.91 15.86 -9.80
CA THR A 207 -22.44 15.76 -9.87
C THR A 207 -22.03 14.85 -11.03
N ILE A 208 -22.69 13.71 -11.18
CA ILE A 208 -22.44 12.75 -12.25
C ILE A 208 -22.63 13.42 -13.62
N GLU A 209 -23.72 14.14 -13.81
CA GLU A 209 -24.01 14.87 -15.05
C GLU A 209 -23.00 16.00 -15.31
N ASN A 210 -22.72 16.85 -14.31
CA ASN A 210 -21.83 18.00 -14.45
C ASN A 210 -20.41 17.62 -14.84
N TYR A 211 -19.89 16.49 -14.35
CA TYR A 211 -18.56 16.01 -14.69
C TYR A 211 -18.56 14.92 -15.76
N GLY A 212 -19.72 14.56 -16.33
CA GLY A 212 -19.85 13.53 -17.36
C GLY A 212 -19.29 12.19 -16.91
N MET A 213 -19.54 11.84 -15.65
CA MET A 213 -18.98 10.62 -15.05
C MET A 213 -19.70 9.40 -15.60
N LYS A 214 -18.94 8.39 -16.02
CA LYS A 214 -19.46 7.07 -16.34
C LYS A 214 -19.00 6.10 -15.27
N THR A 215 -19.93 5.30 -14.82
CA THR A 215 -19.73 4.35 -13.73
C THR A 215 -19.96 2.92 -14.18
N GLN A 216 -19.34 1.98 -13.53
CA GLN A 216 -19.53 0.55 -13.70
C GLN A 216 -19.59 -0.14 -12.35
N PHE A 217 -20.13 -1.34 -12.31
CA PHE A 217 -20.39 -2.10 -11.10
C PHE A 217 -19.46 -3.31 -11.01
N ARG A 218 -19.03 -3.63 -9.78
CA ARG A 218 -18.31 -4.87 -9.52
C ARG A 218 -18.62 -5.39 -8.12
N VAL A 219 -18.30 -6.64 -7.87
CA VAL A 219 -18.31 -7.16 -6.50
C VAL A 219 -17.23 -6.46 -5.69
N LEU A 220 -17.62 -5.87 -4.56
CA LEU A 220 -16.68 -5.20 -3.66
C LEU A 220 -15.62 -6.20 -3.17
N PRO A 221 -14.33 -5.98 -3.45
CA PRO A 221 -13.28 -6.91 -3.08
C PRO A 221 -13.28 -7.23 -1.58
N ARG A 222 -13.36 -8.51 -1.25
CA ARG A 222 -13.42 -9.07 0.13
C ARG A 222 -14.74 -8.86 0.87
N ALA A 223 -15.76 -8.27 0.27
CA ALA A 223 -17.08 -8.08 0.88
C ALA A 223 -18.07 -9.15 0.39
N PHE A 224 -17.71 -10.40 0.57
CA PHE A 224 -18.54 -11.55 0.22
C PHE A 224 -18.28 -12.71 1.19
N GLY A 225 -19.24 -13.63 1.27
CA GLY A 225 -19.08 -14.80 2.13
C GLY A 225 -20.25 -15.75 2.11
N VAL A 226 -20.01 -16.94 2.65
CA VAL A 226 -21.00 -17.98 2.88
C VAL A 226 -21.16 -18.16 4.39
N TYR A 227 -22.36 -17.94 4.89
CA TYR A 227 -22.67 -17.94 6.32
C TYR A 227 -23.76 -18.97 6.62
N ASN A 228 -23.57 -19.82 7.63
CA ASN A 228 -24.58 -20.75 8.12
C ASN A 228 -25.21 -20.17 9.39
N ILE A 229 -26.45 -19.71 9.29
CA ILE A 229 -27.19 -19.07 10.38
C ILE A 229 -28.55 -19.75 10.51
N LEU A 230 -28.87 -20.25 11.70
CA LEU A 230 -30.16 -20.89 12.01
C LEU A 230 -30.59 -21.96 10.97
N ASN A 231 -29.67 -22.86 10.61
CA ASN A 231 -29.86 -23.92 9.61
C ASN A 231 -30.13 -23.42 8.18
N LYS A 232 -29.84 -22.14 7.89
CA LYS A 232 -29.88 -21.57 6.54
C LYS A 232 -28.49 -21.18 6.11
N THR A 233 -28.15 -21.50 4.87
CA THR A 233 -26.93 -21.02 4.23
C THR A 233 -27.22 -19.71 3.51
N LEU A 234 -26.63 -18.63 4.00
CA LEU A 234 -26.69 -17.31 3.36
C LEU A 234 -25.43 -17.09 2.53
N ARG A 235 -25.60 -16.68 1.29
CA ARG A 235 -24.53 -16.29 0.36
C ARG A 235 -24.69 -14.82 0.07
N ILE A 236 -23.69 -14.04 0.39
CA ILE A 236 -23.76 -12.58 0.34
C ILE A 236 -22.53 -12.07 -0.41
N ALA A 237 -22.75 -11.11 -1.29
CA ALA A 237 -21.70 -10.28 -1.88
C ALA A 237 -22.20 -8.84 -1.96
N ASP A 238 -21.37 -7.89 -1.55
CA ASP A 238 -21.65 -6.48 -1.74
C ASP A 238 -21.18 -6.04 -3.12
N ILE A 239 -21.94 -5.13 -3.74
CA ILE A 239 -21.62 -4.51 -5.03
C ILE A 239 -21.19 -3.07 -4.76
N GLU A 240 -20.09 -2.67 -5.39
CA GLU A 240 -19.68 -1.27 -5.45
C GLU A 240 -19.85 -0.71 -6.86
N GLU A 241 -20.19 0.57 -6.92
CA GLU A 241 -20.19 1.38 -8.14
C GLU A 241 -18.90 2.21 -8.18
N VAL A 242 -18.17 2.14 -9.29
CA VAL A 242 -16.89 2.85 -9.46
C VAL A 242 -16.94 3.76 -10.68
N CYS A 243 -16.37 4.95 -10.56
CA CYS A 243 -16.19 5.86 -11.68
C CYS A 243 -15.01 5.38 -12.54
N VAL A 244 -15.26 5.15 -13.83
CA VAL A 244 -14.27 4.66 -14.78
C VAL A 244 -13.95 5.64 -15.90
N GLN A 245 -14.72 6.72 -16.03
CA GLN A 245 -14.53 7.78 -17.01
C GLN A 245 -15.19 9.08 -16.54
N SER A 246 -14.69 10.22 -17.02
CA SER A 246 -15.30 11.53 -16.85
C SER A 246 -15.04 12.41 -18.08
N ASN A 247 -15.50 13.67 -18.07
CA ASN A 247 -15.22 14.65 -19.12
C ASN A 247 -13.71 14.91 -19.31
N THR A 248 -12.89 14.65 -18.29
CA THR A 248 -11.45 14.95 -18.27
C THR A 248 -10.56 13.72 -18.21
N LEU A 249 -11.13 12.55 -17.96
CA LEU A 249 -10.42 11.27 -17.87
C LEU A 249 -11.14 10.24 -18.76
N SER A 250 -10.53 9.83 -19.87
CA SER A 250 -11.10 8.79 -20.73
C SER A 250 -10.98 7.40 -20.07
N TYR A 251 -11.76 6.42 -20.55
CA TYR A 251 -11.63 5.03 -20.08
C TYR A 251 -10.24 4.45 -20.37
N GLY A 252 -9.63 4.79 -21.53
CA GLY A 252 -8.26 4.41 -21.84
C GLY A 252 -7.25 5.00 -20.85
N ASP A 253 -7.43 6.26 -20.44
CA ASP A 253 -6.60 6.90 -19.40
C ASP A 253 -6.79 6.23 -18.03
N TYR A 254 -8.02 5.86 -17.69
CA TYR A 254 -8.31 5.10 -16.48
C TYR A 254 -7.51 3.78 -16.46
N ILE A 255 -7.54 3.00 -17.54
CA ILE A 255 -6.77 1.75 -17.66
C ILE A 255 -5.27 2.02 -17.57
N ASN A 256 -4.75 3.06 -18.21
CA ASN A 256 -3.35 3.43 -18.13
C ASN A 256 -2.94 3.84 -16.70
N CYS A 257 -3.79 4.57 -15.97
CA CYS A 257 -3.59 4.83 -14.54
C CYS A 257 -3.55 3.53 -13.73
N ARG A 258 -4.43 2.57 -14.03
CA ARG A 258 -4.46 1.26 -13.35
C ARG A 258 -3.16 0.46 -13.58
N LYS A 259 -2.60 0.50 -14.80
CA LYS A 259 -1.28 -0.09 -15.10
C LYS A 259 -0.17 0.59 -14.30
N MET A 260 -0.17 1.93 -14.20
CA MET A 260 0.78 2.65 -13.36
C MET A 260 0.62 2.29 -11.86
N HIS A 261 -0.60 2.07 -11.38
CA HIS A 261 -0.84 1.58 -10.02
C HIS A 261 -0.21 0.20 -9.78
N LEU A 262 -0.25 -0.68 -10.78
CA LEU A 262 0.42 -1.98 -10.69
C LEU A 262 1.95 -1.83 -10.67
N ILE A 263 2.51 -0.96 -11.53
CA ILE A 263 3.95 -0.60 -11.51
C ILE A 263 4.38 -0.15 -10.11
N ILE A 264 3.67 0.80 -9.52
CA ILE A 264 3.97 1.28 -8.17
C ILE A 264 3.88 0.14 -7.14
N THR A 265 2.86 -0.70 -7.26
CA THR A 265 2.62 -1.79 -6.33
C THR A 265 3.73 -2.84 -6.38
N ILE A 266 4.30 -3.12 -7.56
CA ILE A 266 5.38 -4.09 -7.75
C ILE A 266 6.74 -3.48 -7.41
N PHE A 267 7.07 -2.31 -7.98
CA PHE A 267 8.45 -1.79 -8.03
C PHE A 267 8.75 -0.72 -6.97
N TYR A 268 7.74 -0.04 -6.43
CA TYR A 268 7.95 1.01 -5.43
C TYR A 268 7.56 0.57 -4.01
N ASN A 269 6.37 -0.02 -3.86
CA ASN A 269 5.81 -0.35 -2.57
C ASN A 269 6.52 -1.52 -1.88
N ASP A 270 6.54 -1.46 -0.53
CA ASP A 270 6.97 -2.55 0.35
C ASP A 270 8.48 -2.89 0.26
N VAL A 271 9.30 -1.92 -0.16
CA VAL A 271 10.78 -1.92 -0.12
C VAL A 271 11.48 -3.04 -0.92
N PHE A 272 10.78 -3.66 -1.88
CA PHE A 272 11.39 -4.73 -2.71
C PHE A 272 12.54 -4.23 -3.58
N PHE A 273 12.57 -2.95 -3.94
CA PHE A 273 13.63 -2.28 -4.71
C PHE A 273 14.24 -1.10 -3.93
N GLU A 274 14.35 -1.21 -2.61
CA GLU A 274 14.83 -0.14 -1.72
C GLU A 274 16.26 0.31 -2.09
N THR A 275 17.15 -0.63 -2.33
CA THR A 275 18.57 -0.35 -2.68
C THR A 275 18.66 0.28 -4.07
N THR A 276 17.91 -0.23 -5.04
CA THR A 276 17.82 0.32 -6.40
C THR A 276 17.29 1.75 -6.38
N ILE A 277 16.19 2.01 -5.66
CA ILE A 277 15.60 3.35 -5.52
C ILE A 277 16.60 4.32 -4.87
N LYS A 278 17.33 3.87 -3.85
CA LYS A 278 18.36 4.67 -3.20
C LYS A 278 19.51 5.00 -4.15
N ALA A 279 19.96 4.04 -4.95
CA ALA A 279 21.00 4.24 -5.94
C ALA A 279 20.57 5.20 -7.07
N ILE A 280 19.31 5.09 -7.54
CA ILE A 280 18.71 6.03 -8.50
C ILE A 280 18.73 7.47 -7.94
N LYS A 281 18.29 7.64 -6.69
CA LYS A 281 18.30 8.95 -6.00
C LYS A 281 19.72 9.48 -5.78
N PHE A 282 20.68 8.62 -5.45
CA PHE A 282 22.08 8.98 -5.25
C PHE A 282 22.69 9.65 -6.49
N TYR A 283 22.35 9.16 -7.68
CA TYR A 283 22.77 9.77 -8.94
C TYR A 283 21.92 10.96 -9.39
N GLY A 284 20.96 11.40 -8.58
CA GLY A 284 20.09 12.54 -8.89
C GLY A 284 18.95 12.21 -9.87
N PHE A 285 18.76 10.95 -10.22
CA PHE A 285 17.70 10.54 -11.14
C PHE A 285 16.33 10.52 -10.47
N SER A 286 15.29 10.72 -11.30
CA SER A 286 13.90 10.65 -10.84
C SER A 286 13.41 9.21 -10.76
N VAL A 287 13.02 8.77 -9.56
CA VAL A 287 12.37 7.46 -9.34
C VAL A 287 11.07 7.35 -10.16
N PHE A 288 10.29 8.43 -10.26
CA PHE A 288 9.08 8.42 -11.08
C PHE A 288 9.37 8.22 -12.57
N LYS A 289 10.42 8.84 -13.12
CA LYS A 289 10.84 8.60 -14.51
C LYS A 289 11.28 7.16 -14.71
N TRP A 290 12.04 6.59 -13.78
CA TRP A 290 12.40 5.17 -13.81
C TRP A 290 11.18 4.25 -13.89
N LEU A 291 10.15 4.49 -13.05
CA LEU A 291 8.90 3.71 -13.06
C LEU A 291 8.16 3.84 -14.41
N ASN A 292 8.15 5.02 -15.03
CA ASN A 292 7.60 5.20 -16.38
C ASN A 292 8.41 4.41 -17.44
N HIS A 293 9.74 4.41 -17.35
CA HIS A 293 10.57 3.61 -18.25
C HIS A 293 10.32 2.11 -18.11
N ILE A 294 10.01 1.61 -16.91
CA ILE A 294 9.56 0.21 -16.75
C ILE A 294 8.29 -0.03 -17.59
N LEU A 295 7.30 0.87 -17.52
CA LEU A 295 6.05 0.76 -18.28
C LEU A 295 6.30 0.74 -19.79
N ASP A 296 7.29 1.50 -20.28
CA ASP A 296 7.65 1.56 -21.71
C ASP A 296 8.44 0.33 -22.16
N THR A 297 9.44 -0.09 -21.37
CA THR A 297 10.36 -1.18 -21.73
C THR A 297 9.77 -2.57 -21.59
N MET A 298 8.72 -2.74 -20.77
CA MET A 298 8.11 -4.05 -20.58
C MET A 298 7.35 -4.56 -21.81
N LYS A 299 6.95 -3.66 -22.74
CA LYS A 299 6.15 -4.01 -23.95
C LYS A 299 6.80 -5.13 -24.77
N ASP A 300 8.12 -5.19 -24.78
CA ASP A 300 8.91 -6.19 -25.51
C ASP A 300 9.47 -7.30 -24.61
N SER A 301 8.85 -7.54 -23.48
CA SER A 301 9.29 -8.55 -22.51
C SER A 301 8.16 -9.50 -22.13
N LYS A 302 8.49 -10.65 -21.54
CA LYS A 302 7.47 -11.57 -20.98
C LYS A 302 6.63 -10.92 -19.88
N LEU A 303 7.09 -9.82 -19.29
CA LEU A 303 6.33 -9.07 -18.29
C LEU A 303 5.10 -8.40 -18.91
N SER A 304 5.09 -8.11 -20.23
CA SER A 304 3.89 -7.58 -20.91
C SER A 304 2.67 -8.50 -20.71
N LEU A 305 2.86 -9.82 -20.76
CA LEU A 305 1.79 -10.78 -20.57
C LEU A 305 1.09 -10.63 -19.20
N LEU A 306 1.86 -10.33 -18.15
CA LEU A 306 1.29 -10.05 -16.84
C LEU A 306 0.41 -8.80 -16.84
N PHE A 307 0.81 -7.77 -17.57
CA PHE A 307 0.08 -6.50 -17.65
C PHE A 307 -1.14 -6.58 -18.58
N ASP A 308 -1.06 -7.36 -19.66
CA ASP A 308 -2.19 -7.63 -20.54
C ASP A 308 -3.27 -8.44 -19.80
N ASP A 309 -2.85 -9.42 -19.01
CA ASP A 309 -3.74 -10.20 -18.15
C ASP A 309 -4.36 -9.33 -17.06
N PHE A 310 -3.58 -8.43 -16.44
CA PHE A 310 -4.10 -7.46 -15.49
C PHE A 310 -5.15 -6.51 -16.09
N GLU A 311 -4.93 -6.01 -17.31
CA GLU A 311 -5.90 -5.21 -18.04
C GLU A 311 -7.16 -6.01 -18.33
N SER A 312 -7.01 -7.24 -18.82
CA SER A 312 -8.13 -8.14 -19.06
C SER A 312 -8.97 -8.38 -17.81
N HIS A 313 -8.32 -8.66 -16.67
CA HIS A 313 -9.02 -8.84 -15.41
C HIS A 313 -9.67 -7.56 -14.90
N THR A 314 -9.03 -6.40 -15.10
CA THR A 314 -9.59 -5.09 -14.73
C THR A 314 -10.87 -4.80 -15.53
N ASN A 315 -10.88 -5.13 -16.83
CA ASN A 315 -12.07 -4.99 -17.68
C ASN A 315 -13.17 -5.98 -17.30
N ASN A 316 -12.80 -7.24 -17.03
CA ASN A 316 -13.75 -8.32 -16.78
C ASN A 316 -14.40 -8.27 -15.38
N GLU A 317 -13.82 -7.53 -14.42
CA GLU A 317 -14.47 -7.34 -13.11
C GLU A 317 -15.59 -6.29 -13.14
N LEU A 318 -15.69 -5.51 -14.24
CA LEU A 318 -16.58 -4.36 -14.37
C LEU A 318 -17.81 -4.69 -15.20
N TRP A 319 -18.99 -4.31 -14.70
CA TRP A 319 -20.28 -4.53 -15.31
C TRP A 319 -20.97 -3.20 -15.59
N GLU A 320 -21.60 -3.06 -16.76
CA GLU A 320 -22.32 -1.84 -17.11
C GLU A 320 -23.59 -1.67 -16.28
N ASN A 321 -24.29 -2.78 -15.98
CA ASN A 321 -25.55 -2.75 -15.27
C ASN A 321 -25.45 -3.48 -13.93
N LYS A 322 -25.92 -2.85 -12.87
CA LYS A 322 -25.98 -3.45 -11.52
C LYS A 322 -26.84 -4.71 -11.50
N THR A 323 -27.99 -4.67 -12.20
CA THR A 323 -28.94 -5.79 -12.27
C THR A 323 -28.33 -7.05 -12.89
N ASP A 324 -27.50 -6.90 -13.92
CA ASP A 324 -26.86 -8.04 -14.57
C ASP A 324 -25.86 -8.71 -13.61
N LEU A 325 -25.11 -7.91 -12.86
CA LEU A 325 -24.21 -8.42 -11.82
C LEU A 325 -24.99 -9.05 -10.66
N GLU A 326 -26.08 -8.42 -10.22
CA GLU A 326 -26.97 -8.98 -9.18
C GLU A 326 -27.52 -10.35 -9.59
N ASP A 327 -27.87 -10.54 -10.85
CA ASP A 327 -28.36 -11.82 -11.37
C ASP A 327 -27.25 -12.88 -11.36
N VAL A 328 -26.03 -12.52 -11.75
CA VAL A 328 -24.88 -13.43 -11.73
C VAL A 328 -24.52 -13.88 -10.30
N ILE A 329 -24.50 -12.97 -9.34
CA ILE A 329 -24.16 -13.32 -7.95
C ILE A 329 -25.29 -14.09 -7.22
N LYS A 330 -26.50 -14.22 -7.78
CA LYS A 330 -27.53 -15.15 -7.27
C LYS A 330 -27.13 -16.60 -7.44
N ASP A 331 -26.25 -16.93 -8.39
CA ASP A 331 -25.71 -18.30 -8.52
C ASP A 331 -24.86 -18.66 -7.29
N PRO A 332 -25.27 -19.68 -6.54
CA PRO A 332 -24.51 -20.13 -5.36
C PRO A 332 -23.05 -20.48 -5.68
N GLY A 333 -22.76 -21.04 -6.86
CA GLY A 333 -21.41 -21.41 -7.29
C GLY A 333 -20.49 -20.20 -7.46
N ILE A 334 -21.04 -19.07 -7.88
CA ILE A 334 -20.26 -17.82 -8.01
C ILE A 334 -19.81 -17.32 -6.65
N ILE A 335 -20.72 -17.19 -5.68
CA ILE A 335 -20.37 -16.73 -4.31
C ILE A 335 -19.45 -17.73 -3.62
N GLU A 336 -19.63 -19.03 -3.84
CA GLU A 336 -18.72 -20.04 -3.32
C GLU A 336 -17.32 -19.95 -3.97
N SER A 337 -17.23 -19.61 -5.26
CA SER A 337 -15.97 -19.33 -5.96
C SER A 337 -15.25 -18.11 -5.32
N TYR A 338 -15.97 -17.03 -5.05
CA TYR A 338 -15.43 -15.88 -4.32
C TYR A 338 -14.97 -16.27 -2.91
N ALA A 339 -15.77 -17.01 -2.16
CA ALA A 339 -15.45 -17.46 -0.79
C ALA A 339 -14.26 -18.42 -0.74
N GLN A 340 -14.08 -19.27 -1.78
CA GLN A 340 -12.94 -20.16 -1.94
C GLN A 340 -11.67 -19.46 -2.43
N GLY A 341 -11.78 -18.21 -2.79
CA GLY A 341 -10.63 -17.45 -3.21
C GLY A 341 -10.30 -17.53 -4.70
N LYS A 342 -11.24 -17.90 -5.56
CA LYS A 342 -11.02 -18.00 -7.01
C LYS A 342 -11.29 -16.69 -7.75
N SER A 343 -12.00 -15.76 -7.13
CA SER A 343 -12.41 -14.46 -7.69
C SER A 343 -12.61 -13.41 -6.58
N GLY A 344 -12.85 -12.15 -6.95
CA GLY A 344 -13.25 -11.08 -6.00
C GLY A 344 -12.13 -10.51 -5.15
N PHE A 345 -10.90 -10.42 -5.67
CA PHE A 345 -9.74 -9.94 -4.96
C PHE A 345 -9.27 -8.58 -5.44
N ASN A 346 -8.43 -7.96 -4.60
CA ASN A 346 -7.68 -6.79 -5.02
C ASN A 346 -6.65 -7.21 -6.08
N LEU A 347 -6.92 -6.88 -7.34
CA LEU A 347 -6.08 -7.25 -8.48
C LEU A 347 -4.62 -6.81 -8.31
N LEU A 348 -4.37 -5.60 -7.77
CA LEU A 348 -3.00 -5.09 -7.60
C LEU A 348 -2.14 -6.04 -6.77
N TYR A 349 -2.67 -6.57 -5.68
CA TYR A 349 -1.92 -7.49 -4.82
C TYR A 349 -1.83 -8.90 -5.38
N THR A 350 -2.86 -9.35 -6.10
CA THR A 350 -2.83 -10.64 -6.81
C THR A 350 -1.74 -10.64 -7.87
N PHE A 351 -1.70 -9.58 -8.69
CA PHE A 351 -0.71 -9.46 -9.76
C PHE A 351 0.70 -9.15 -9.22
N LYS A 352 0.82 -8.46 -8.08
CA LYS A 352 2.08 -8.39 -7.33
C LYS A 352 2.56 -9.78 -6.89
N ALA A 353 1.67 -10.59 -6.35
CA ALA A 353 2.03 -11.96 -5.96
C ALA A 353 2.51 -12.78 -7.17
N MET A 354 1.79 -12.72 -8.29
CA MET A 354 2.20 -13.38 -9.54
C MET A 354 3.56 -12.87 -10.02
N SER A 355 3.81 -11.56 -9.97
CA SER A 355 5.07 -10.97 -10.44
C SER A 355 6.28 -11.52 -9.68
N ILE A 356 6.22 -11.61 -8.35
CA ILE A 356 7.33 -12.09 -7.52
C ILE A 356 7.44 -13.61 -7.45
N THR A 357 6.39 -14.36 -7.83
CA THR A 357 6.40 -15.83 -7.79
C THR A 357 6.63 -16.48 -9.15
N GLN A 358 6.25 -15.82 -10.25
CA GLN A 358 6.26 -16.42 -11.58
C GLN A 358 7.10 -15.64 -12.61
N TYR A 359 7.37 -14.35 -12.36
CA TYR A 359 8.00 -13.44 -13.33
C TYR A 359 9.31 -12.80 -12.84
N THR A 360 9.97 -13.36 -11.83
CA THR A 360 11.17 -12.75 -11.20
C THR A 360 12.28 -12.43 -12.22
N SER A 361 12.57 -13.33 -13.17
CA SER A 361 13.57 -13.09 -14.22
C SER A 361 13.15 -11.97 -15.18
N SER A 362 11.86 -11.91 -15.53
CA SER A 362 11.32 -10.86 -16.42
C SER A 362 11.26 -9.50 -15.71
N ILE A 363 11.05 -9.49 -14.41
CA ILE A 363 11.15 -8.28 -13.57
C ILE A 363 12.58 -7.73 -13.63
N LYS A 364 13.60 -8.60 -13.40
CA LYS A 364 15.00 -8.17 -13.49
C LYS A 364 15.33 -7.57 -14.86
N GLU A 365 14.95 -8.26 -15.93
CA GLU A 365 15.17 -7.78 -17.31
C GLU A 365 14.52 -6.41 -17.55
N ALA A 366 13.26 -6.20 -17.10
CA ALA A 366 12.57 -4.93 -17.27
C ALA A 366 13.23 -3.81 -16.45
N VAL A 367 13.69 -4.10 -15.24
CA VAL A 367 14.39 -3.14 -14.38
C VAL A 367 15.75 -2.75 -15.01
N ASP A 368 16.54 -3.73 -15.45
CA ASP A 368 17.83 -3.45 -16.10
C ASP A 368 17.65 -2.58 -17.36
N LYS A 369 16.69 -2.92 -18.23
CA LYS A 369 16.37 -2.12 -19.43
C LYS A 369 15.92 -0.71 -19.08
N SER A 370 15.08 -0.55 -18.06
CA SER A 370 14.56 0.75 -17.65
C SER A 370 15.63 1.66 -17.04
N ILE A 371 16.60 1.09 -16.34
CA ILE A 371 17.78 1.81 -15.81
C ILE A 371 18.65 2.28 -16.97
N ASN A 372 18.92 1.41 -17.94
CA ASN A 372 19.69 1.79 -19.13
C ASN A 372 19.03 2.95 -19.86
N GLN A 373 17.73 2.88 -20.10
CA GLN A 373 16.96 3.95 -20.73
C GLN A 373 16.98 5.25 -19.89
N LEU A 374 16.90 5.14 -18.56
CA LEU A 374 16.98 6.30 -17.68
C LEU A 374 18.32 7.02 -17.81
N ILE A 375 19.42 6.26 -17.84
CA ILE A 375 20.76 6.81 -17.98
C ILE A 375 20.96 7.46 -19.37
N GLU A 376 20.58 6.77 -20.44
CA GLU A 376 20.68 7.26 -21.81
C GLU A 376 19.92 8.57 -22.05
N ASN A 377 18.77 8.74 -21.39
CA ASN A 377 17.92 9.93 -21.54
C ASN A 377 18.37 11.14 -20.69
N GLU A 378 19.12 10.92 -19.62
CA GLU A 378 19.45 11.97 -18.64
C GLU A 378 20.92 12.44 -18.73
N ILE A 379 21.80 11.70 -19.41
CA ILE A 379 23.24 12.01 -19.46
C ILE A 379 23.72 12.07 -20.92
N ASP A 380 24.32 13.19 -21.29
CA ASP A 380 25.11 13.28 -22.53
C ASP A 380 26.29 12.30 -22.50
N VAL A 381 26.38 11.49 -23.55
CA VAL A 381 27.19 10.31 -23.82
C VAL A 381 28.71 10.40 -23.42
N VAL A 382 28.98 10.54 -22.13
CA VAL A 382 30.22 9.98 -21.56
C VAL A 382 29.82 8.95 -20.54
N THR A 383 29.64 7.75 -21.03
CA THR A 383 29.20 6.57 -20.24
C THR A 383 30.05 6.40 -19.01
N ASN A 384 29.46 6.63 -17.87
CA ASN A 384 30.10 6.30 -16.62
C ASN A 384 29.86 4.80 -16.36
N GLU A 385 30.73 3.93 -16.90
CA GLU A 385 30.67 2.47 -16.69
C GLU A 385 30.51 2.11 -15.21
N THR A 386 31.12 2.89 -14.33
CA THR A 386 31.02 2.72 -12.88
C THR A 386 29.60 2.93 -12.38
N MET A 387 28.83 3.84 -12.96
CA MET A 387 27.43 4.09 -12.58
C MET A 387 26.53 2.93 -13.01
N TYR A 388 26.67 2.45 -14.25
CA TYR A 388 25.96 1.28 -14.73
C TYR A 388 26.25 0.06 -13.87
N ASP A 389 27.53 -0.18 -13.59
CA ASP A 389 27.97 -1.29 -12.76
C ASP A 389 27.37 -1.22 -11.35
N PHE A 390 27.38 -0.04 -10.72
CA PHE A 390 26.80 0.15 -9.40
C PHE A 390 25.29 -0.03 -9.36
N LEU A 391 24.56 0.56 -10.32
CA LEU A 391 23.10 0.41 -10.41
C LEU A 391 22.71 -1.04 -10.70
N SER A 392 23.43 -1.74 -11.57
CA SER A 392 23.19 -3.17 -11.84
C SER A 392 23.41 -4.04 -10.59
N HIS A 393 24.43 -3.73 -9.77
CA HIS A 393 24.64 -4.40 -8.48
C HIS A 393 23.50 -4.12 -7.49
N ALA A 394 22.98 -2.89 -7.46
CA ALA A 394 21.83 -2.57 -6.60
C ALA A 394 20.58 -3.35 -7.00
N VAL A 395 20.31 -3.48 -8.31
CA VAL A 395 19.21 -4.29 -8.84
C VAL A 395 19.38 -5.76 -8.47
N GLN A 396 20.55 -6.33 -8.73
CA GLN A 396 20.82 -7.74 -8.44
C GLN A 396 20.69 -8.03 -6.94
N TRP A 397 21.16 -7.09 -6.09
CA TRP A 397 21.02 -7.18 -4.64
C TRP A 397 19.56 -7.27 -4.21
N ASP A 398 18.71 -6.37 -4.69
CA ASP A 398 17.28 -6.36 -4.35
C ASP A 398 16.57 -7.61 -4.89
N ILE A 399 16.89 -8.07 -6.10
CA ILE A 399 16.38 -9.31 -6.67
C ILE A 399 16.76 -10.52 -5.81
N ASN A 400 18.02 -10.64 -5.38
CA ASN A 400 18.47 -11.74 -4.52
C ASN A 400 17.74 -11.75 -3.17
N ARG A 401 17.50 -10.58 -2.59
CA ARG A 401 16.74 -10.44 -1.34
C ARG A 401 15.27 -10.84 -1.49
N ALA A 402 14.67 -10.63 -2.65
CA ALA A 402 13.25 -10.90 -2.91
C ALA A 402 12.99 -12.28 -3.52
N THR A 403 14.02 -12.97 -4.04
CA THR A 403 13.85 -14.24 -4.77
C THR A 403 13.31 -15.36 -3.88
N SER A 404 12.25 -16.02 -4.36
CA SER A 404 11.64 -17.22 -3.79
C SER A 404 11.23 -17.17 -2.32
N ILE A 405 11.08 -15.97 -1.74
CA ILE A 405 10.75 -15.79 -0.32
C ILE A 405 9.42 -16.41 0.10
N LEU A 406 8.48 -16.59 -0.84
CA LEU A 406 7.13 -17.11 -0.61
C LEU A 406 6.87 -18.47 -1.29
N ILE A 407 7.81 -18.97 -2.08
CA ILE A 407 7.69 -20.26 -2.81
C ILE A 407 8.62 -21.29 -2.22
N ASP A 408 9.91 -20.96 -2.15
CA ASP A 408 10.97 -21.80 -1.62
C ASP A 408 11.87 -21.01 -0.68
N LYS A 409 11.44 -20.95 0.58
CA LYS A 409 12.13 -20.20 1.63
C LYS A 409 13.46 -20.80 2.04
N ASP A 410 13.69 -22.10 1.73
CA ASP A 410 14.89 -22.85 2.10
C ASP A 410 15.96 -22.87 1.00
N ILE A 411 15.67 -22.30 -0.17
CA ILE A 411 16.66 -22.15 -1.23
C ILE A 411 17.85 -21.31 -0.74
N GLU A 412 19.04 -21.79 -0.99
CA GLU A 412 20.29 -21.06 -0.76
C GLU A 412 20.59 -20.17 -1.96
N ILE A 413 20.77 -18.88 -1.72
CA ILE A 413 21.10 -17.88 -2.76
C ILE A 413 22.45 -17.30 -2.42
N PHE A 414 23.41 -17.51 -3.31
CA PHE A 414 24.77 -16.95 -3.21
C PHE A 414 25.03 -16.05 -4.40
N ASP A 415 25.71 -14.95 -4.16
CA ASP A 415 26.17 -14.03 -5.21
C ASP A 415 27.52 -13.44 -4.87
N ARG A 416 28.30 -13.10 -5.91
CA ARG A 416 29.56 -12.38 -5.79
C ARG A 416 29.34 -10.90 -6.06
N VAL A 417 29.56 -10.09 -5.04
CA VAL A 417 29.31 -8.66 -5.08
C VAL A 417 30.62 -7.87 -5.10
N SER A 418 30.68 -6.86 -5.94
CA SER A 418 31.81 -5.93 -6.02
C SER A 418 31.63 -4.70 -5.13
N TYR A 419 30.44 -4.49 -4.58
CA TYR A 419 30.12 -3.36 -3.70
C TYR A 419 29.44 -3.83 -2.42
N ASP A 420 29.72 -3.14 -1.31
CA ASP A 420 29.02 -3.32 -0.05
C ASP A 420 27.65 -2.61 -0.08
N MET A 421 26.66 -3.31 -0.67
CA MET A 421 25.30 -2.79 -0.76
C MET A 421 24.61 -2.71 0.61
N LEU A 422 25.07 -3.49 1.60
CA LEU A 422 24.55 -3.39 2.96
C LEU A 422 24.98 -2.09 3.64
N ALA A 423 26.29 -1.75 3.54
CA ALA A 423 26.80 -0.47 4.02
C ALA A 423 26.18 0.72 3.27
N PHE A 424 26.05 0.63 1.93
CA PHE A 424 25.37 1.65 1.14
C PHE A 424 23.91 1.85 1.58
N SER A 425 23.16 0.77 1.76
CA SER A 425 21.75 0.85 2.18
C SER A 425 21.57 1.47 3.55
N SER A 426 22.54 1.28 4.45
CA SER A 426 22.54 1.76 5.84
C SER A 426 23.10 3.19 6.00
N ASP A 427 23.79 3.74 5.00
CA ASP A 427 24.34 5.10 5.06
C ASP A 427 23.26 6.13 4.73
N ASP A 428 22.87 6.98 5.68
CA ASP A 428 21.83 7.99 5.46
C ASP A 428 22.24 9.11 4.50
N THR A 429 23.54 9.33 4.31
CA THR A 429 24.08 10.43 3.47
C THR A 429 25.22 9.95 2.56
N PRO A 430 24.95 8.97 1.67
CA PRO A 430 25.98 8.48 0.78
C PRO A 430 26.43 9.62 -0.16
N ASN A 431 27.78 9.78 -0.28
CA ASN A 431 28.36 10.86 -1.08
C ASN A 431 29.43 10.41 -2.08
N ASP A 432 29.94 9.18 -1.94
CA ASP A 432 30.97 8.60 -2.79
C ASP A 432 30.83 7.08 -2.84
N ILE A 433 30.52 6.53 -4.02
CA ILE A 433 30.34 5.08 -4.20
C ILE A 433 31.65 4.29 -4.07
N SER A 434 32.80 4.92 -4.25
CA SER A 434 34.11 4.25 -4.11
C SER A 434 34.32 3.69 -2.70
N LYS A 435 33.69 4.28 -1.68
CA LYS A 435 33.72 3.82 -0.29
C LYS A 435 33.11 2.43 -0.10
N TYR A 436 32.16 2.05 -0.98
CA TYR A 436 31.46 0.77 -0.91
C TYR A 436 32.09 -0.27 -1.83
N LYS A 437 33.06 0.10 -2.69
CA LYS A 437 33.72 -0.82 -3.62
C LYS A 437 34.74 -1.70 -2.89
N PHE A 438 34.57 -3.02 -3.01
CA PHE A 438 35.55 -3.96 -2.49
C PHE A 438 36.80 -4.02 -3.39
N GLN A 439 37.97 -4.27 -2.79
CA GLN A 439 39.20 -4.54 -3.55
C GLN A 439 39.10 -5.84 -4.37
N ASN A 440 38.46 -6.86 -3.78
CA ASN A 440 38.12 -8.12 -4.43
C ASN A 440 36.64 -8.42 -4.14
N SER A 441 35.92 -8.97 -5.12
CA SER A 441 34.52 -9.34 -4.94
C SER A 441 34.35 -10.29 -3.76
N LYS A 442 33.30 -10.09 -2.96
CA LYS A 442 32.94 -10.93 -1.82
C LYS A 442 31.76 -11.84 -2.14
N LEU A 443 31.79 -13.02 -1.56
CA LEU A 443 30.65 -13.93 -1.60
C LEU A 443 29.64 -13.49 -0.53
N VAL A 444 28.37 -13.43 -0.90
CA VAL A 444 27.25 -13.10 0.00
C VAL A 444 26.22 -14.21 -0.09
N GLU A 445 25.77 -14.69 1.06
CA GLU A 445 24.60 -15.55 1.20
C GLU A 445 23.38 -14.70 1.55
N PHE A 446 22.26 -14.93 0.85
CA PHE A 446 20.97 -14.29 1.12
C PHE A 446 20.03 -15.31 1.76
N CYS A 447 19.85 -15.22 3.07
CA CYS A 447 19.10 -16.20 3.85
C CYS A 447 17.92 -15.57 4.62
N LEU A 448 16.89 -16.39 4.90
CA LEU A 448 15.82 -16.04 5.84
C LEU A 448 16.18 -16.55 7.24
N THR A 449 15.95 -15.73 8.26
CA THR A 449 16.03 -16.16 9.65
C THR A 449 14.95 -17.19 9.96
N GLN A 450 15.14 -17.97 11.02
CA GLN A 450 14.12 -18.95 11.46
C GLN A 450 12.79 -18.24 11.79
N GLU A 451 12.84 -17.07 12.42
CA GLU A 451 11.63 -16.26 12.72
C GLU A 451 10.89 -15.83 11.45
N GLN A 452 11.62 -15.42 10.40
CA GLN A 452 11.04 -15.08 9.11
C GLN A 452 10.39 -16.29 8.44
N LYS A 453 11.04 -17.45 8.47
CA LYS A 453 10.49 -18.71 7.91
C LYS A 453 9.18 -19.10 8.61
N GLU A 454 9.16 -19.03 9.94
CA GLU A 454 7.95 -19.30 10.74
C GLU A 454 6.83 -18.28 10.46
N TYR A 455 7.19 -17.00 10.32
CA TYR A 455 6.24 -15.95 9.94
C TYR A 455 5.61 -16.21 8.57
N VAL A 456 6.41 -16.58 7.56
CA VAL A 456 5.92 -16.92 6.22
C VAL A 456 5.01 -18.15 6.29
N ASP A 457 5.42 -19.24 6.95
CA ASP A 457 4.64 -20.48 7.08
C ASP A 457 3.29 -20.24 7.75
N LYS A 458 3.30 -19.47 8.84
CA LYS A 458 2.07 -19.12 9.56
C LYS A 458 1.10 -18.36 8.67
N ASN A 459 1.60 -17.40 7.90
CA ASN A 459 0.73 -16.60 7.04
C ASN A 459 0.26 -17.35 5.80
N LEU A 460 1.10 -18.17 5.16
CA LEU A 460 0.68 -19.03 4.06
C LEU A 460 -0.38 -20.06 4.50
N LYS A 461 -0.29 -20.60 5.72
CA LYS A 461 -1.36 -21.45 6.30
C LYS A 461 -2.68 -20.72 6.51
N ILE A 462 -2.63 -19.40 6.77
CA ILE A 462 -3.80 -18.56 7.03
C ILE A 462 -4.47 -18.11 5.74
N PHE A 463 -3.67 -17.64 4.80
CA PHE A 463 -4.16 -16.96 3.60
C PHE A 463 -4.20 -17.85 2.36
N GLY A 464 -3.43 -18.94 2.33
CA GLY A 464 -3.21 -19.80 1.17
C GLY A 464 -1.86 -19.54 0.50
N SER A 465 -1.41 -20.50 -0.33
CA SER A 465 -0.14 -20.45 -1.06
C SER A 465 -0.31 -20.17 -2.56
N ASP A 466 -1.54 -19.97 -3.03
CA ASP A 466 -1.83 -19.51 -4.38
C ASP A 466 -1.61 -18.00 -4.51
N SER A 467 -1.64 -17.47 -5.72
CA SER A 467 -1.39 -16.04 -5.99
C SER A 467 -2.37 -15.13 -5.22
N LEU A 468 -3.58 -15.60 -4.96
CA LEU A 468 -4.60 -14.86 -4.22
C LEU A 468 -4.29 -14.83 -2.73
N GLY A 469 -3.94 -15.98 -2.15
CA GLY A 469 -3.52 -16.12 -0.76
C GLY A 469 -2.25 -15.32 -0.47
N ILE A 470 -1.26 -15.43 -1.36
CA ILE A 470 -0.02 -14.65 -1.31
C ILE A 470 -0.32 -13.15 -1.43
N GLY A 471 -1.21 -12.73 -2.34
CA GLY A 471 -1.63 -11.34 -2.47
C GLY A 471 -2.26 -10.78 -1.19
N ARG A 472 -3.12 -11.57 -0.52
CA ARG A 472 -3.67 -11.23 0.81
C ARG A 472 -2.58 -11.11 1.87
N PHE A 473 -1.63 -12.02 1.87
CA PHE A 473 -0.49 -11.98 2.78
C PHE A 473 0.32 -10.69 2.58
N LEU A 474 0.71 -10.39 1.34
CA LEU A 474 1.47 -9.19 1.00
C LEU A 474 0.74 -7.90 1.38
N SER A 475 -0.59 -7.85 1.19
CA SER A 475 -1.38 -6.66 1.54
C SER A 475 -1.42 -6.37 3.05
N ASN A 476 -1.15 -7.38 3.89
CA ASN A 476 -1.19 -7.30 5.35
C ASN A 476 0.21 -7.39 5.99
N SER A 477 1.27 -7.48 5.18
CA SER A 477 2.64 -7.64 5.66
C SER A 477 3.46 -6.39 5.38
N TYR A 478 4.49 -6.19 6.19
CA TYR A 478 5.52 -5.20 5.91
C TYR A 478 6.67 -5.87 5.15
N GLY A 479 7.02 -5.34 3.97
CA GLY A 479 7.97 -5.96 3.05
C GLY A 479 9.33 -6.30 3.67
N LYS A 480 9.89 -5.42 4.53
CA LYS A 480 11.17 -5.69 5.21
C LYS A 480 11.21 -7.01 5.98
N LYS A 481 10.07 -7.48 6.52
CA LYS A 481 9.99 -8.77 7.24
C LYS A 481 10.08 -9.98 6.32
N LEU A 482 9.94 -9.77 5.02
CA LEU A 482 9.93 -10.86 4.03
C LEU A 482 11.26 -11.00 3.29
N LEU A 483 12.05 -9.93 3.21
CA LEU A 483 13.30 -9.91 2.44
C LEU A 483 14.40 -10.73 3.13
N ARG A 484 15.17 -11.47 2.33
CA ARG A 484 16.35 -12.21 2.79
C ARG A 484 17.40 -11.25 3.36
N ASN A 485 18.08 -11.71 4.39
CA ASN A 485 19.18 -10.99 5.01
C ASN A 485 20.50 -11.38 4.31
N PRO A 486 21.31 -10.41 3.88
CA PRO A 486 22.61 -10.68 3.32
C PRO A 486 23.63 -10.96 4.42
N VAL A 487 24.43 -12.01 4.24
CA VAL A 487 25.52 -12.41 5.13
C VAL A 487 26.79 -12.59 4.31
N PHE A 488 27.86 -11.88 4.63
CA PHE A 488 29.15 -12.07 3.97
C PHE A 488 29.80 -13.38 4.45
N VAL A 489 30.24 -14.22 3.48
CA VAL A 489 30.81 -15.55 3.70
C VAL A 489 32.34 -15.50 3.52
#